data_650c555fe80bd117518915eca5278852
#
_entry.id   650c555fe80bd117518915eca5278852
#
_cell.length_a   1.000
_cell.length_b   1.000
_cell.length_c   1.000
_cell.angle_alpha   90.00
_cell.angle_beta   90.00
_cell.angle_gamma   90.00
#
_symmetry.space_group_name_H-M   'P 1'
#
loop_
_entity.id
_entity.type
_entity.pdbx_description
1 polymer ?
#
loop_
_entity_poly.entity_id
_entity_poly.type
_entity_poly.pdbx_seq_one_letter_code
_entity_poly.pdbx_strand_id
1 'polypeptide(L)'
;PAGLPGAESTVGLFINTVPVRVTALPGEPVGPWLRRIGAAQAGADEYAHVPLHEISAGLSGPAALFDSLLVVENYPVATGEAAGHGVTVRELDAVESTNYPLTLTVRPSGSYELTVGYDPALFDADTAERLTEGFLRALTALAEETGEGNLAALPLLAGTERARVLGEWSGGLGAVTE
;
A
#
# COMPACT_ATOMS: atom_id res chain seq x y z
N PRO A 1 8.27 15.15 10.78
CA PRO A 1 7.95 14.59 12.09
C PRO A 1 6.91 15.47 12.78
N ALA A 2 5.69 14.96 12.83
CA ALA A 2 4.61 15.57 13.54
C ALA A 2 5.05 15.74 15.01
N GLY A 3 5.07 16.98 15.51
CA GLY A 3 5.42 17.29 16.90
C GLY A 3 6.76 17.98 17.12
N LEU A 4 7.61 18.18 16.11
CA LEU A 4 8.78 19.02 16.25
C LEU A 4 8.42 20.50 16.02
N PRO A 5 8.60 21.40 17.00
CA PRO A 5 8.36 22.81 16.79
C PRO A 5 9.24 23.35 15.65
N GLY A 6 8.64 24.02 14.67
CA GLY A 6 9.36 24.58 13.54
C GLY A 6 9.66 23.60 12.38
N ALA A 7 9.18 22.36 12.43
CA ALA A 7 9.37 21.38 11.34
C ALA A 7 8.84 21.89 9.99
N GLU A 8 7.73 22.64 9.99
CA GLU A 8 7.12 23.21 8.80
C GLU A 8 7.99 24.27 8.10
N SER A 9 8.92 24.90 8.80
CA SER A 9 9.84 25.90 8.29
C SER A 9 11.27 25.38 8.09
N THR A 10 11.53 24.13 8.43
CA THR A 10 12.86 23.53 8.37
C THR A 10 13.06 22.89 6.99
N VAL A 11 14.14 23.28 6.32
CA VAL A 11 14.56 22.65 5.05
C VAL A 11 15.38 21.42 5.36
N GLY A 12 14.95 20.27 4.83
CA GLY A 12 15.66 18.99 5.04
C GLY A 12 14.88 17.79 4.50
N LEU A 13 15.51 16.64 4.55
CA LEU A 13 14.89 15.37 4.19
C LEU A 13 14.22 14.77 5.42
N PHE A 14 12.88 14.72 5.43
CA PHE A 14 12.07 14.18 6.52
C PHE A 14 11.34 12.88 6.17
N ILE A 15 11.78 12.21 5.09
CA ILE A 15 11.21 10.95 4.64
C ILE A 15 11.89 9.82 5.39
N ASN A 16 11.10 8.91 5.96
CA ASN A 16 11.56 7.66 6.52
C ASN A 16 10.62 6.53 6.11
N THR A 17 11.17 5.32 6.02
CA THR A 17 10.40 4.09 5.75
C THR A 17 10.30 3.29 7.04
N VAL A 18 9.08 2.99 7.45
CA VAL A 18 8.81 2.25 8.68
C VAL A 18 8.04 0.96 8.39
N PRO A 19 8.34 -0.16 9.08
CA PRO A 19 7.61 -1.39 8.90
C PRO A 19 6.22 -1.29 9.52
N VAL A 20 5.21 -1.77 8.80
CA VAL A 20 3.84 -1.88 9.29
C VAL A 20 3.47 -3.35 9.43
N ARG A 21 3.12 -3.77 10.65
CA ARG A 21 2.65 -5.13 10.90
C ARG A 21 1.14 -5.16 10.94
N VAL A 22 0.54 -5.92 10.03
CA VAL A 22 -0.90 -6.13 9.97
C VAL A 22 -1.20 -7.60 10.26
N THR A 23 -2.07 -7.86 11.24
CA THR A 23 -2.61 -9.20 11.49
C THR A 23 -4.06 -9.20 11.04
N ALA A 24 -4.45 -10.18 10.24
CA ALA A 24 -5.80 -10.37 9.76
C ALA A 24 -6.28 -11.79 10.11
N LEU A 25 -7.35 -11.89 10.88
CA LEU A 25 -7.99 -13.16 11.20
C LEU A 25 -9.26 -13.30 10.36
N PRO A 26 -9.49 -14.41 9.66
CA PRO A 26 -10.62 -14.54 8.72
C PRO A 26 -11.99 -14.21 9.32
N GLY A 27 -12.23 -14.57 10.57
CA GLY A 27 -13.49 -14.31 11.28
C GLY A 27 -13.56 -12.94 11.97
N GLU A 28 -12.53 -12.10 11.87
CA GLU A 28 -12.49 -10.79 12.53
C GLU A 28 -13.40 -9.81 11.78
N PRO A 29 -14.26 -9.04 12.50
CA PRO A 29 -15.07 -8.01 11.88
C PRO A 29 -14.20 -6.87 11.32
N VAL A 30 -14.58 -6.37 10.13
CA VAL A 30 -13.82 -5.34 9.41
C VAL A 30 -13.63 -4.05 10.21
N GLY A 31 -14.69 -3.54 10.83
CA GLY A 31 -14.62 -2.29 11.58
C GLY A 31 -13.67 -2.32 12.78
N PRO A 32 -13.73 -3.31 13.68
CA PRO A 32 -12.74 -3.51 14.74
C PRO A 32 -11.31 -3.67 14.22
N TRP A 33 -11.13 -4.43 13.13
CA TRP A 33 -9.83 -4.63 12.50
C TRP A 33 -9.22 -3.31 12.00
N LEU A 34 -9.97 -2.48 11.26
CA LEU A 34 -9.52 -1.17 10.79
C LEU A 34 -9.15 -0.23 11.94
N ARG A 35 -9.96 -0.20 13.00
CA ARG A 35 -9.64 0.62 14.19
C ARG A 35 -8.35 0.15 14.87
N ARG A 36 -8.11 -1.15 14.93
CA ARG A 36 -6.89 -1.72 15.52
C ARG A 36 -5.66 -1.35 14.70
N ILE A 37 -5.74 -1.38 13.36
CA ILE A 37 -4.65 -0.95 12.48
C ILE A 37 -4.37 0.54 12.69
N GLY A 38 -5.40 1.38 12.65
CA GLY A 38 -5.25 2.83 12.86
C GLY A 38 -4.62 3.17 14.22
N ALA A 39 -5.03 2.49 15.29
CA ALA A 39 -4.43 2.68 16.61
C ALA A 39 -2.96 2.22 16.66
N ALA A 40 -2.63 1.11 16.01
CA ALA A 40 -1.25 0.62 15.93
C ALA A 40 -0.37 1.58 15.13
N GLN A 41 -0.87 2.13 14.03
CA GLN A 41 -0.15 3.11 13.22
C GLN A 41 0.07 4.41 14.00
N ALA A 42 -0.95 4.95 14.66
CA ALA A 42 -0.82 6.15 15.50
C ALA A 42 0.22 5.96 16.61
N GLY A 43 0.29 4.77 17.22
CA GLY A 43 1.34 4.45 18.19
C GLY A 43 2.74 4.33 17.58
N ALA A 44 2.84 3.87 16.33
CA ALA A 44 4.11 3.76 15.62
C ALA A 44 4.66 5.11 15.15
N ASP A 45 3.79 6.11 14.94
CA ASP A 45 4.18 7.46 14.48
C ASP A 45 5.14 8.17 15.45
N GLU A 46 5.07 7.86 16.75
CA GLU A 46 6.02 8.36 17.73
C GLU A 46 7.46 7.91 17.45
N TYR A 47 7.63 6.76 16.78
CA TYR A 47 8.90 6.13 16.42
C TYR A 47 9.26 6.32 14.94
N ALA A 48 8.48 7.09 14.18
CA ALA A 48 8.71 7.29 12.75
C ALA A 48 10.06 7.92 12.40
N HIS A 49 10.76 8.48 13.40
CA HIS A 49 12.11 9.04 13.26
C HIS A 49 13.22 8.00 13.37
N VAL A 50 12.91 6.77 13.81
CA VAL A 50 13.92 5.71 14.00
C VAL A 50 14.32 5.15 12.62
N PRO A 51 15.61 5.13 12.27
CA PRO A 51 16.07 4.60 10.99
C PRO A 51 15.75 3.11 10.83
N LEU A 52 15.35 2.71 9.62
CA LEU A 52 14.99 1.32 9.32
C LEU A 52 16.09 0.30 9.70
N HIS A 53 17.37 0.67 9.52
CA HIS A 53 18.47 -0.24 9.86
C HIS A 53 18.58 -0.51 11.37
N GLU A 54 18.21 0.45 12.23
CA GLU A 54 18.17 0.23 13.69
C GLU A 54 17.00 -0.69 14.07
N ILE A 55 15.84 -0.52 13.42
CA ILE A 55 14.69 -1.41 13.61
C ILE A 55 15.05 -2.84 13.19
N SER A 56 15.73 -2.99 12.05
CA SER A 56 16.15 -4.30 11.52
C SER A 56 17.18 -4.98 12.41
N ALA A 57 18.13 -4.23 12.97
CA ALA A 57 19.19 -4.77 13.83
C ALA A 57 18.65 -5.38 15.13
N GLY A 58 17.49 -4.89 15.62
CA GLY A 58 16.82 -5.42 16.82
C GLY A 58 16.06 -6.74 16.59
N LEU A 59 15.93 -7.20 15.33
CA LEU A 59 15.14 -8.37 14.97
C LEU A 59 16.04 -9.54 14.55
N SER A 60 15.83 -10.70 15.16
CA SER A 60 16.44 -11.95 14.74
C SER A 60 15.64 -12.50 13.56
N GLY A 61 16.14 -12.38 12.33
CA GLY A 61 15.40 -12.86 11.17
C GLY A 61 16.08 -12.55 9.83
N PRO A 62 15.41 -12.75 8.70
CA PRO A 62 15.96 -12.46 7.38
C PRO A 62 16.36 -10.99 7.26
N ALA A 63 17.32 -10.70 6.40
CA ALA A 63 17.91 -9.37 6.24
C ALA A 63 16.91 -8.28 5.80
N ALA A 64 15.79 -8.67 5.16
CA ALA A 64 14.70 -7.78 4.75
C ALA A 64 13.46 -8.03 5.60
N LEU A 65 12.90 -6.96 6.19
CA LEU A 65 11.65 -7.00 6.96
C LEU A 65 10.41 -7.04 6.06
N PHE A 66 10.52 -6.47 4.88
CA PHE A 66 9.46 -6.38 3.87
C PHE A 66 10.11 -6.18 2.49
N ASP A 67 9.38 -6.53 1.46
CA ASP A 67 9.74 -6.42 0.04
C ASP A 67 8.74 -5.59 -0.76
N SER A 68 7.78 -4.97 -0.08
CA SER A 68 6.80 -4.07 -0.67
C SER A 68 6.70 -2.76 0.09
N LEU A 69 6.46 -1.67 -0.64
CA LEU A 69 6.37 -0.32 -0.12
C LEU A 69 4.99 0.27 -0.41
N LEU A 70 4.39 0.89 0.60
CA LEU A 70 3.20 1.73 0.45
C LEU A 70 3.57 3.19 0.70
N VAL A 71 3.31 4.05 -0.28
CA VAL A 71 3.55 5.48 -0.21
C VAL A 71 2.21 6.21 -0.32
N VAL A 72 1.92 7.11 0.59
CA VAL A 72 0.78 8.03 0.47
C VAL A 72 1.34 9.44 0.31
N GLU A 73 1.24 9.96 -0.91
CA GLU A 73 1.74 11.29 -1.25
C GLU A 73 0.69 12.34 -0.96
N ASN A 74 0.76 12.93 0.21
CA ASN A 74 -0.11 14.03 0.63
C ASN A 74 0.62 15.38 0.55
N TYR A 75 1.29 15.64 -0.59
CA TYR A 75 1.92 16.93 -0.80
C TYR A 75 0.88 17.97 -1.17
N PRO A 76 0.96 19.19 -0.61
CA PRO A 76 0.17 20.29 -1.13
C PRO A 76 0.66 20.58 -2.56
N VAL A 77 -0.09 20.15 -3.56
CA VAL A 77 0.17 20.55 -4.95
C VAL A 77 -0.15 22.03 -5.03
N ALA A 78 0.88 22.85 -5.16
CA ALA A 78 0.72 24.27 -5.45
C ALA A 78 0.15 24.42 -6.87
N THR A 79 -1.16 24.24 -6.97
CA THR A 79 -1.90 24.51 -8.21
C THR A 79 -1.94 26.00 -8.41
N GLY A 80 -1.11 26.54 -9.27
CA GLY A 80 -1.35 27.84 -9.89
C GLY A 80 -0.40 28.99 -9.57
N GLU A 81 0.52 28.92 -8.60
CA GLU A 81 1.39 30.07 -8.25
C GLU A 81 2.78 30.09 -8.94
N ALA A 82 3.15 29.08 -9.71
CA ALA A 82 4.32 29.19 -10.60
C ALA A 82 4.09 30.14 -11.80
N ALA A 83 2.89 30.67 -11.97
CA ALA A 83 2.50 31.56 -13.05
C ALA A 83 3.06 32.99 -12.92
N GLY A 84 3.79 33.33 -11.85
CA GLY A 84 4.32 34.69 -11.63
C GLY A 84 5.46 35.12 -12.54
N HIS A 85 6.07 34.21 -13.32
CA HIS A 85 7.27 34.50 -14.12
C HIS A 85 7.15 34.06 -15.60
N GLY A 86 5.95 33.97 -16.15
CA GLY A 86 5.78 33.65 -17.58
C GLY A 86 6.02 32.20 -17.96
N VAL A 87 6.18 31.31 -16.99
CA VAL A 87 6.32 29.85 -17.20
C VAL A 87 5.05 29.18 -16.72
N THR A 88 4.39 28.43 -17.60
CA THR A 88 3.24 27.60 -17.26
C THR A 88 3.68 26.14 -17.25
N VAL A 89 3.61 25.50 -16.09
CA VAL A 89 3.80 24.04 -15.98
C VAL A 89 2.45 23.38 -16.32
N ARG A 90 2.40 22.61 -17.41
CA ARG A 90 1.17 21.95 -17.85
C ARG A 90 1.05 20.52 -17.35
N GLU A 91 2.17 19.81 -17.30
CA GLU A 91 2.23 18.41 -16.89
C GLU A 91 3.65 18.12 -16.40
N LEU A 92 3.77 17.45 -15.28
CA LEU A 92 5.02 16.91 -14.77
C LEU A 92 4.88 15.40 -14.80
N ASP A 93 5.55 14.75 -15.74
CA ASP A 93 5.68 13.30 -15.76
C ASP A 93 6.92 12.94 -14.92
N ALA A 94 6.70 12.42 -13.73
CA ALA A 94 7.76 11.99 -12.83
C ALA A 94 7.78 10.46 -12.79
N VAL A 95 8.86 9.86 -13.29
CA VAL A 95 9.11 8.43 -13.14
C VAL A 95 9.91 8.24 -11.86
N GLU A 96 9.26 7.73 -10.84
CA GLU A 96 9.90 7.36 -9.57
C GLU A 96 10.14 5.86 -9.55
N SER A 97 11.35 5.45 -9.16
CA SER A 97 11.68 4.06 -8.94
C SER A 97 12.22 3.86 -7.53
N THR A 98 11.84 2.77 -6.91
CA THR A 98 12.36 2.33 -5.61
C THR A 98 13.19 1.07 -5.79
N ASN A 99 13.96 0.70 -4.78
CA ASN A 99 14.69 -0.57 -4.73
C ASN A 99 13.83 -1.73 -4.18
N TYR A 100 12.54 -1.51 -3.98
CA TYR A 100 11.60 -2.55 -3.55
C TYR A 100 10.97 -3.24 -4.76
N PRO A 101 10.78 -4.57 -4.68
CA PRO A 101 10.14 -5.33 -5.75
C PRO A 101 8.74 -4.86 -6.14
N LEU A 102 7.99 -4.30 -5.18
CA LEU A 102 6.65 -3.78 -5.39
C LEU A 102 6.47 -2.47 -4.63
N THR A 103 6.01 -1.45 -5.30
CA THR A 103 5.68 -0.15 -4.69
C THR A 103 4.28 0.27 -5.09
N LEU A 104 3.45 0.56 -4.10
CA LEU A 104 2.13 1.13 -4.29
C LEU A 104 2.15 2.58 -3.85
N THR A 105 1.89 3.51 -4.77
CA THR A 105 1.79 4.94 -4.49
C THR A 105 0.35 5.39 -4.61
N VAL A 106 -0.13 6.06 -3.58
CA VAL A 106 -1.49 6.65 -3.53
C VAL A 106 -1.37 8.15 -3.49
N ARG A 107 -1.99 8.84 -4.46
CA ARG A 107 -2.09 10.30 -4.51
C ARG A 107 -3.53 10.74 -4.30
N PRO A 108 -3.84 11.44 -3.21
CA PRO A 108 -5.16 12.04 -3.00
C PRO A 108 -5.25 13.36 -3.80
N SER A 109 -5.88 13.35 -4.96
CA SER A 109 -6.05 14.52 -5.84
C SER A 109 -7.48 14.64 -6.37
N GLY A 110 -8.43 15.02 -5.50
CA GLY A 110 -9.86 15.10 -5.89
C GLY A 110 -10.51 13.74 -6.14
N SER A 111 -9.80 12.82 -6.78
CA SER A 111 -10.00 11.37 -6.77
C SER A 111 -8.67 10.73 -6.36
N TYR A 112 -8.72 9.51 -5.81
CA TYR A 112 -7.48 8.78 -5.49
C TYR A 112 -6.87 8.23 -6.78
N GLU A 113 -5.61 8.62 -7.03
CA GLU A 113 -4.79 8.01 -8.06
C GLU A 113 -3.92 6.92 -7.43
N LEU A 114 -3.89 5.77 -8.07
CA LEU A 114 -3.13 4.61 -7.61
C LEU A 114 -2.11 4.23 -8.67
N THR A 115 -0.83 4.24 -8.30
CA THR A 115 0.27 3.82 -9.17
C THR A 115 0.95 2.60 -8.57
N VAL A 116 1.15 1.55 -9.38
CA VAL A 116 1.87 0.34 -8.99
C VAL A 116 3.19 0.28 -9.75
N GLY A 117 4.29 0.45 -9.04
CA GLY A 117 5.64 0.20 -9.54
C GLY A 117 6.07 -1.23 -9.17
N TYR A 118 6.68 -1.94 -10.11
CA TYR A 118 7.14 -3.32 -9.88
C TYR A 118 8.47 -3.61 -10.60
N ASP A 119 9.23 -4.57 -10.07
CA ASP A 119 10.42 -5.09 -10.71
C ASP A 119 10.02 -6.09 -11.80
N PRO A 120 10.29 -5.80 -13.10
CA PRO A 120 9.92 -6.69 -14.20
C PRO A 120 10.73 -8.00 -14.24
N ALA A 121 11.78 -8.12 -13.45
CA ALA A 121 12.50 -9.38 -13.27
C ALA A 121 11.75 -10.35 -12.33
N LEU A 122 10.84 -9.84 -11.48
CA LEU A 122 10.09 -10.62 -10.49
C LEU A 122 8.60 -10.72 -10.82
N PHE A 123 8.03 -9.71 -11.47
CA PHE A 123 6.61 -9.64 -11.81
C PHE A 123 6.44 -9.36 -13.30
N ASP A 124 5.56 -10.10 -13.96
CA ASP A 124 5.08 -9.73 -15.28
C ASP A 124 3.95 -8.69 -15.21
N ALA A 125 3.66 -8.04 -16.34
CA ALA A 125 2.65 -6.98 -16.40
C ALA A 125 1.25 -7.50 -16.00
N ASP A 126 0.89 -8.71 -16.42
CA ASP A 126 -0.41 -9.32 -16.11
C ASP A 126 -0.55 -9.56 -14.59
N THR A 127 0.53 -9.93 -13.92
CA THR A 127 0.56 -10.10 -12.46
C THR A 127 0.40 -8.77 -11.75
N ALA A 128 1.11 -7.73 -12.19
CA ALA A 128 0.99 -6.38 -11.64
C ALA A 128 -0.43 -5.81 -11.82
N GLU A 129 -1.05 -6.04 -12.97
CA GLU A 129 -2.44 -5.64 -13.25
C GLU A 129 -3.43 -6.36 -12.31
N ARG A 130 -3.32 -7.67 -12.16
CA ARG A 130 -4.17 -8.44 -11.23
C ARG A 130 -4.01 -8.00 -9.77
N LEU A 131 -2.77 -7.71 -9.34
CA LEU A 131 -2.52 -7.16 -7.99
C LEU A 131 -3.21 -5.80 -7.81
N THR A 132 -3.11 -4.91 -8.81
CA THR A 132 -3.76 -3.60 -8.79
C THR A 132 -5.27 -3.72 -8.70
N GLU A 133 -5.87 -4.57 -9.54
CA GLU A 133 -7.31 -4.82 -9.52
C GLU A 133 -7.77 -5.46 -8.19
N GLY A 134 -7.01 -6.41 -7.65
CA GLY A 134 -7.30 -7.03 -6.35
C GLY A 134 -7.26 -6.00 -5.23
N PHE A 135 -6.28 -5.10 -5.24
CA PHE A 135 -6.15 -4.03 -4.28
C PHE A 135 -7.33 -3.05 -4.36
N LEU A 136 -7.69 -2.59 -5.57
CA LEU A 136 -8.84 -1.70 -5.76
C LEU A 136 -10.14 -2.35 -5.28
N ARG A 137 -10.35 -3.63 -5.58
CA ARG A 137 -11.51 -4.40 -5.08
C ARG A 137 -11.55 -4.45 -3.55
N ALA A 138 -10.41 -4.73 -2.93
CA ALA A 138 -10.30 -4.76 -1.47
C ALA A 138 -10.63 -3.40 -0.85
N LEU A 139 -10.09 -2.32 -1.39
CA LEU A 139 -10.37 -0.96 -0.93
C LEU A 139 -11.85 -0.59 -1.08
N THR A 140 -12.45 -0.90 -2.24
CA THR A 140 -13.87 -0.65 -2.49
C THR A 140 -14.73 -1.41 -1.50
N ALA A 141 -14.46 -2.70 -1.32
CA ALA A 141 -15.20 -3.53 -0.37
C ALA A 141 -15.06 -3.04 1.08
N LEU A 142 -13.86 -2.60 1.48
CA LEU A 142 -13.63 -2.02 2.80
C LEU A 142 -14.37 -0.68 2.98
N ALA A 143 -14.47 0.13 1.92
CA ALA A 143 -15.17 1.41 1.96
C ALA A 143 -16.70 1.26 2.00
N GLU A 144 -17.23 0.21 1.37
CA GLU A 144 -18.66 -0.09 1.33
C GLU A 144 -19.13 -0.88 2.57
N GLU A 145 -18.20 -1.45 3.33
CA GLU A 145 -18.50 -2.28 4.49
C GLU A 145 -19.00 -1.44 5.66
N THR A 146 -20.15 -1.79 6.19
CA THR A 146 -20.77 -1.08 7.32
C THR A 146 -20.16 -1.43 8.68
N GLY A 147 -19.18 -2.34 8.71
CA GLY A 147 -18.44 -2.76 9.92
C GLY A 147 -18.95 -4.05 10.57
N GLU A 148 -19.99 -4.66 10.04
CA GLU A 148 -20.55 -5.93 10.54
C GLU A 148 -20.01 -7.16 9.80
N GLY A 149 -19.52 -6.98 8.55
CA GLY A 149 -18.87 -8.03 7.76
C GLY A 149 -17.54 -8.48 8.35
N ASN A 150 -17.10 -9.68 8.00
CA ASN A 150 -15.79 -10.20 8.41
C ASN A 150 -14.79 -10.20 7.26
N LEU A 151 -13.51 -10.28 7.60
CA LEU A 151 -12.42 -10.22 6.62
C LEU A 151 -12.47 -11.34 5.58
N ALA A 152 -12.95 -12.53 5.93
CA ALA A 152 -13.06 -13.65 5.00
C ALA A 152 -14.13 -13.45 3.92
N ALA A 153 -15.08 -12.54 4.14
CA ALA A 153 -16.15 -12.25 3.20
C ALA A 153 -15.76 -11.20 2.14
N LEU A 154 -14.61 -10.53 2.31
CA LEU A 154 -14.15 -9.50 1.36
C LEU A 154 -13.85 -10.13 -0.02
N PRO A 155 -14.40 -9.60 -1.10
CA PRO A 155 -14.20 -10.12 -2.46
C PRO A 155 -12.85 -9.67 -3.03
N LEU A 156 -11.77 -10.37 -2.69
CA LEU A 156 -10.41 -10.03 -3.15
C LEU A 156 -10.14 -10.42 -4.61
N LEU A 157 -10.82 -11.48 -5.10
CA LEU A 157 -10.62 -12.01 -6.44
C LEU A 157 -11.81 -11.67 -7.35
N ALA A 158 -11.55 -11.35 -8.61
CA ALA A 158 -12.58 -11.34 -9.65
C ALA A 158 -13.20 -12.73 -9.80
N GLY A 159 -14.44 -12.81 -10.29
CA GLY A 159 -15.10 -14.11 -10.52
C GLY A 159 -14.33 -15.03 -11.45
N THR A 160 -13.75 -14.45 -12.51
CA THR A 160 -12.89 -15.17 -13.48
C THR A 160 -11.59 -15.65 -12.84
N GLU A 161 -10.94 -14.82 -12.04
CA GLU A 161 -9.71 -15.16 -11.34
C GLU A 161 -9.96 -16.22 -10.25
N ARG A 162 -11.07 -16.09 -9.51
CA ARG A 162 -11.48 -17.10 -8.55
C ARG A 162 -11.72 -18.46 -9.21
N ALA A 163 -12.37 -18.48 -10.37
CA ALA A 163 -12.58 -19.71 -11.12
C ALA A 163 -11.25 -20.31 -11.59
N ARG A 164 -10.29 -19.47 -11.98
CA ARG A 164 -8.94 -19.89 -12.37
C ARG A 164 -8.16 -20.48 -11.22
N VAL A 165 -8.16 -19.82 -10.06
CA VAL A 165 -7.51 -20.32 -8.84
C VAL A 165 -8.10 -21.66 -8.41
N LEU A 166 -9.43 -21.81 -8.41
CA LEU A 166 -10.11 -23.01 -7.97
C LEU A 166 -10.12 -24.13 -9.01
N GLY A 167 -10.03 -23.81 -10.30
CA GLY A 167 -10.06 -24.78 -11.39
C GLY A 167 -8.68 -25.17 -11.90
N GLU A 168 -7.93 -24.17 -12.40
CA GLU A 168 -6.66 -24.42 -13.10
C GLU A 168 -5.48 -24.57 -12.14
N TRP A 169 -5.40 -23.68 -11.13
CA TRP A 169 -4.24 -23.61 -10.24
C TRP A 169 -4.34 -24.52 -9.01
N SER A 170 -5.52 -24.94 -8.63
CA SER A 170 -5.71 -25.88 -7.52
C SER A 170 -5.32 -27.32 -7.87
N GLY A 171 -4.78 -27.56 -9.08
CA GLY A 171 -4.44 -28.90 -9.57
C GLY A 171 -5.66 -29.80 -9.44
N GLY A 172 -6.68 -29.61 -10.30
CA GLY A 172 -7.99 -30.27 -10.18
C GLY A 172 -7.84 -31.65 -9.61
N LEU A 173 -8.56 -31.98 -8.56
CA LEU A 173 -8.61 -33.32 -7.99
C LEU A 173 -8.90 -34.27 -9.15
N GLY A 174 -7.84 -34.89 -9.65
CA GLY A 174 -7.96 -35.94 -10.65
C GLY A 174 -9.01 -36.90 -10.12
N ALA A 175 -10.00 -37.25 -10.95
CA ALA A 175 -11.02 -38.20 -10.59
C ALA A 175 -10.32 -39.38 -9.92
N VAL A 176 -10.62 -39.62 -8.65
CA VAL A 176 -10.26 -40.86 -7.99
C VAL A 176 -11.10 -41.91 -8.73
N THR A 177 -10.51 -42.57 -9.70
CA THR A 177 -11.08 -43.78 -10.26
C THR A 177 -11.03 -44.86 -9.18
N GLU A 178 -12.19 -45.29 -8.71
CA GLU A 178 -12.36 -46.48 -7.90
C GLU A 178 -11.75 -47.73 -8.59
#